data_ac2a3a7a6df8f85e9e96e9a584805498
#
_entry.id   ac2a3a7a6df8f85e9e96e9a584805498
#
_cell.length_a   1.000
_cell.length_b   1.000
_cell.length_c   1.000
_cell.angle_alpha   90.00
_cell.angle_beta   90.00
_cell.angle_gamma   90.00
#
_symmetry.space_group_name_H-M   'P 1'
#
loop_
_entity.id
_entity.type
_entity.pdbx_description
1 polymer ?
#
loop_
_entity_poly.entity_id
_entity_poly.type
_entity_poly.pdbx_seq_one_letter_code
_entity_poly.pdbx_strand_id
1 'polypeptide(L)'
;MLTSYERETIILYNQGEKEASVYTFDPKLIRRLQKLSEKHPDEIRLEKDHKNGSFTYIVPKECVLVREPYSEERREAARQRALNSGSMPPVRGSVTQKEE
;
A
#
# COMPACT_ATOMS: atom_id res chain seq x y z
N MET A 1 18.46 0.57 -20.32
CA MET A 1 17.34 0.08 -19.51
C MET A 1 17.83 -0.23 -18.10
N LEU A 2 17.05 0.17 -17.11
CA LEU A 2 17.41 -0.08 -15.73
C LEU A 2 17.15 -1.54 -15.34
N THR A 3 18.05 -2.09 -14.54
CA THR A 3 17.85 -3.43 -13.98
C THR A 3 16.84 -3.36 -12.83
N SER A 4 16.39 -4.52 -12.37
CA SER A 4 15.52 -4.58 -11.20
C SER A 4 16.17 -3.97 -9.97
N TYR A 5 17.49 -4.10 -9.85
CA TYR A 5 18.22 -3.54 -8.70
C TYR A 5 18.30 -2.02 -8.75
N GLU A 6 18.26 -1.46 -9.94
CA GLU A 6 18.33 -0.02 -10.12
C GLU A 6 16.97 0.66 -9.95
N ARG A 7 15.89 -0.12 -10.08
CA ARG A 7 14.54 0.40 -9.90
C ARG A 7 14.13 0.21 -8.45
N GLU A 8 14.57 1.12 -7.61
CA GLU A 8 14.39 0.99 -6.18
C GLU A 8 13.33 1.94 -5.64
N THR A 9 12.90 1.67 -4.42
CA THR A 9 11.96 2.52 -3.69
C THR A 9 12.69 3.06 -2.47
N ILE A 10 12.60 4.37 -2.27
CA ILE A 10 13.24 5.05 -1.15
C ILE A 10 12.19 5.85 -0.41
N ILE A 11 12.08 5.60 0.89
CA ILE A 11 11.15 6.33 1.76
C ILE A 11 11.98 7.11 2.75
N LEU A 12 11.80 8.42 2.77
CA LEU A 12 12.56 9.32 3.63
C LEU A 12 11.64 10.10 4.55
N TYR A 13 11.97 10.12 5.81
CA TYR A 13 11.32 11.00 6.77
C TYR A 13 12.25 11.22 7.96
N ASN A 14 11.94 12.22 8.77
CA ASN A 14 12.71 12.48 9.99
C ASN A 14 11.76 12.71 11.14
N GLN A 15 12.34 12.87 12.34
CA GLN A 15 11.56 13.01 13.56
C GLN A 15 10.84 14.36 13.66
N GLY A 16 11.36 15.35 12.97
CA GLY A 16 10.83 16.70 13.09
C GLY A 16 9.69 17.04 12.15
N GLU A 17 9.39 16.18 11.17
CA GLU A 17 8.37 16.47 10.18
C GLU A 17 7.24 15.47 10.24
N LYS A 18 6.08 15.91 9.79
CA LYS A 18 4.89 15.07 9.80
C LYS A 18 4.70 14.33 8.48
N GLU A 19 5.50 14.63 7.50
CA GLU A 19 5.37 14.07 6.16
C GLU A 19 6.58 13.24 5.80
N ALA A 20 6.35 12.26 4.92
CA ALA A 20 7.39 11.41 4.37
C ALA A 20 7.39 11.55 2.87
N SER A 21 8.55 11.35 2.27
CA SER A 21 8.68 11.35 0.82
C SER A 21 8.87 9.91 0.35
N VAL A 22 8.12 9.51 -0.68
CA VAL A 22 8.17 8.17 -1.23
C VAL A 22 8.60 8.28 -2.69
N TYR A 23 9.82 7.86 -2.96
CA TYR A 23 10.38 7.81 -4.31
C TYR A 23 10.34 6.37 -4.78
N THR A 24 9.73 6.11 -5.93
CA THR A 24 9.56 4.73 -6.34
C THR A 24 9.45 4.57 -7.85
N PHE A 25 9.95 3.45 -8.34
CA PHE A 25 9.74 2.94 -9.70
C PHE A 25 8.67 1.84 -9.73
N ASP A 26 8.18 1.40 -8.58
CA ASP A 26 7.27 0.26 -8.50
C ASP A 26 5.90 0.62 -9.06
N PRO A 27 5.47 0.03 -10.18
CA PRO A 27 4.19 0.40 -10.78
C PRO A 27 2.99 0.12 -9.88
N LYS A 28 3.06 -0.91 -9.05
CA LYS A 28 1.96 -1.21 -8.13
C LYS A 28 1.84 -0.14 -7.07
N LEU A 29 2.97 0.28 -6.52
CA LEU A 29 2.98 1.33 -5.51
C LEU A 29 2.58 2.67 -6.10
N ILE A 30 3.05 2.97 -7.31
CA ILE A 30 2.69 4.21 -8.01
C ILE A 30 1.17 4.27 -8.20
N ARG A 31 0.56 3.20 -8.66
CA ARG A 31 -0.90 3.16 -8.86
C ARG A 31 -1.64 3.36 -7.55
N ARG A 32 -1.14 2.75 -6.48
CA ARG A 32 -1.76 2.91 -5.17
C ARG A 32 -1.65 4.33 -4.67
N LEU A 33 -0.47 4.94 -4.80
CA LEU A 33 -0.27 6.33 -4.40
C LEU A 33 -1.14 7.27 -5.21
N GLN A 34 -1.26 6.99 -6.50
CA GLN A 34 -2.11 7.79 -7.38
C GLN A 34 -3.58 7.75 -6.94
N LYS A 35 -4.09 6.57 -6.65
CA LYS A 35 -5.46 6.41 -6.16
C LYS A 35 -5.66 7.10 -4.82
N LEU A 36 -4.68 6.95 -3.93
CA LEU A 36 -4.78 7.57 -2.61
C LEU A 36 -4.72 9.09 -2.70
N SER A 37 -3.94 9.62 -3.65
CA SER A 37 -3.87 11.07 -3.83
C SER A 37 -5.18 11.64 -4.36
N GLU A 38 -5.91 10.85 -5.13
CA GLU A 38 -7.22 11.26 -5.61
C GLU A 38 -8.25 11.27 -4.48
N LYS A 39 -8.15 10.32 -3.56
CA LYS A 39 -9.03 10.24 -2.40
C LYS A 39 -8.68 11.25 -1.31
N HIS A 40 -7.40 11.52 -1.14
CA HIS A 40 -6.89 12.35 -0.05
C HIS A 40 -5.92 13.41 -0.59
N PRO A 41 -6.40 14.31 -1.45
CA PRO A 41 -5.48 15.25 -2.12
C PRO A 41 -4.78 16.23 -1.17
N ASP A 42 -5.34 16.44 0.02
CA ASP A 42 -4.72 17.32 1.00
C ASP A 42 -3.59 16.65 1.76
N GLU A 43 -3.55 15.33 1.74
CA GLU A 43 -2.59 14.59 2.55
C GLU A 43 -1.57 13.84 1.70
N ILE A 44 -1.98 13.35 0.54
CA ILE A 44 -1.12 12.55 -0.34
C ILE A 44 -1.08 13.25 -1.69
N ARG A 45 0.11 13.65 -2.10
CA ARG A 45 0.23 14.42 -3.33
C ARG A 45 1.50 14.05 -4.09
N LEU A 46 1.44 14.17 -5.38
CA LEU A 46 2.59 14.00 -6.24
C LEU A 46 3.52 15.19 -6.09
N GLU A 47 4.76 14.94 -5.70
CA GLU A 47 5.76 15.97 -5.60
C GLU A 47 6.48 16.16 -6.92
N LYS A 48 6.88 15.06 -7.56
CA LYS A 48 7.64 15.15 -8.80
C LYS A 48 7.46 13.90 -9.65
N ASP A 49 7.29 14.12 -10.93
CA ASP A 49 7.35 13.10 -11.97
C ASP A 49 8.73 13.21 -12.61
N HIS A 50 9.57 12.23 -12.41
CA HIS A 50 10.96 12.28 -12.88
C HIS A 50 11.14 11.99 -14.36
N LYS A 51 10.04 11.64 -15.04
CA LYS A 51 10.03 11.40 -16.49
C LYS A 51 10.86 10.18 -16.91
N ASN A 52 11.15 9.31 -15.97
CA ASN A 52 11.93 8.09 -16.25
C ASN A 52 11.27 6.86 -15.69
N GLY A 53 9.99 6.96 -15.33
CA GLY A 53 9.25 5.86 -14.74
C GLY A 53 9.19 5.89 -13.23
N SER A 54 9.89 6.82 -12.60
CA SER A 54 9.83 6.98 -11.16
C SER A 54 9.06 8.24 -10.79
N PHE A 55 8.50 8.22 -9.58
CA PHE A 55 7.69 9.31 -9.06
C PHE A 55 8.02 9.53 -7.59
N THR A 56 7.90 10.77 -7.14
CA THR A 56 8.02 11.09 -5.73
C THR A 56 6.67 11.62 -5.24
N TYR A 57 6.14 10.97 -4.21
CA TYR A 57 4.90 11.39 -3.56
C TYR A 57 5.18 11.81 -2.14
N ILE A 58 4.39 12.75 -1.65
CA ILE A 58 4.43 13.14 -0.23
C ILE A 58 3.22 12.53 0.44
N VAL A 59 3.47 11.84 1.56
CA VAL A 59 2.40 11.19 2.33
C VAL A 59 2.58 11.55 3.80
N PRO A 60 1.51 11.45 4.61
CA PRO A 60 1.69 11.62 6.05
C PRO A 60 2.64 10.55 6.58
N LYS A 61 3.52 10.92 7.48
CA LYS A 61 4.51 10.00 8.05
C LYS A 61 3.83 8.79 8.71
N GLU A 62 2.68 9.00 9.30
CA GLU A 62 1.93 7.91 9.94
C GLU A 62 1.42 6.87 8.98
N CYS A 63 1.42 7.15 7.68
CA CYS A 63 1.03 6.19 6.67
C CYS A 63 2.16 5.25 6.27
N VAL A 64 3.38 5.54 6.73
CA VAL A 64 4.52 4.65 6.49
C VAL A 64 4.56 3.62 7.61
N LEU A 65 4.40 2.37 7.26
CA LEU A 65 4.23 1.31 8.23
C LEU A 65 5.13 0.13 7.91
N VAL A 66 5.83 -0.35 8.93
CA VAL A 66 6.57 -1.60 8.86
C VAL A 66 5.80 -2.61 9.69
N ARG A 67 5.43 -3.71 9.10
CA ARG A 67 4.65 -4.73 9.80
C ARG A 67 5.36 -6.06 9.74
N GLU A 68 4.98 -6.95 10.64
CA GLU A 68 5.52 -8.29 10.64
C GLU A 68 5.11 -9.05 9.39
N PRO A 69 6.00 -9.93 8.90
CA PRO A 69 5.59 -10.83 7.82
C PRO A 69 4.51 -11.76 8.33
N TYR A 70 3.61 -12.14 7.47
CA TYR A 70 2.61 -13.16 7.82
C TYR A 70 3.30 -14.49 7.99
N SER A 71 2.95 -15.21 9.07
CA SER A 71 3.43 -16.58 9.26
C SER A 71 2.76 -17.50 8.24
N GLU A 72 3.32 -18.69 8.07
CA GLU A 72 2.73 -19.70 7.20
C GLU A 72 1.31 -20.02 7.63
N GLU A 73 1.09 -20.13 8.93
CA GLU A 73 -0.24 -20.40 9.46
C GLU A 73 -1.23 -19.32 9.12
N ARG A 74 -0.82 -18.06 9.22
CA ARG A 74 -1.71 -16.95 8.90
C ARG A 74 -2.02 -16.89 7.41
N ARG A 75 -1.02 -17.20 6.58
CA ARG A 75 -1.21 -17.25 5.13
C ARG A 75 -2.19 -18.34 4.75
N GLU A 76 -2.05 -19.49 5.39
CA GLU A 76 -2.93 -20.61 5.14
C GLU A 76 -4.35 -20.30 5.59
N ALA A 77 -4.51 -19.70 6.75
CA ALA A 77 -5.83 -19.30 7.26
C ALA A 77 -6.49 -18.29 6.33
N ALA A 78 -5.73 -17.34 5.84
CA ALA A 78 -6.27 -16.33 4.92
C ALA A 78 -6.68 -16.97 3.60
N ARG A 79 -5.89 -17.92 3.12
CA ARG A 79 -6.20 -18.65 1.89
C ARG A 79 -7.47 -19.45 2.03
N GLN A 80 -7.60 -20.17 3.14
CA GLN A 80 -8.80 -20.96 3.41
C GLN A 80 -10.03 -20.08 3.54
N ARG A 81 -9.88 -18.96 4.21
CA ARG A 81 -10.98 -18.01 4.39
C ARG A 81 -11.44 -17.46 3.04
N ALA A 82 -10.49 -17.13 2.17
CA ALA A 82 -10.81 -16.64 0.84
C ALA A 82 -11.52 -17.69 0.01
N LEU A 83 -11.07 -18.94 0.09
CA LEU A 83 -11.71 -20.03 -0.63
C LEU A 83 -13.14 -20.26 -0.15
N ASN A 84 -13.34 -20.22 1.15
CA ASN A 84 -14.65 -20.46 1.72
C ASN A 84 -15.61 -19.31 1.46
N SER A 85 -15.15 -18.08 1.52
CA SER A 85 -16.02 -16.94 1.31
C SER A 85 -16.22 -16.62 -0.16
N GLY A 86 -15.28 -17.05 -1.00
CA GLY A 86 -15.37 -16.77 -2.43
C GLY A 86 -16.46 -17.51 -3.12
N SER A 87 -16.90 -18.62 -2.55
CA SER A 87 -17.96 -19.42 -3.14
C SER A 87 -19.34 -18.96 -2.74
N MET A 88 -19.44 -18.01 -1.80
CA MET A 88 -20.72 -17.55 -1.29
C MET A 88 -20.80 -16.05 -1.34
N PRO A 89 -21.92 -15.51 -1.77
CA PRO A 89 -22.09 -14.08 -1.67
C PRO A 89 -22.14 -13.69 -0.21
N PRO A 90 -21.65 -12.56 0.14
CA PRO A 90 -21.71 -12.09 1.53
C PRO A 90 -23.16 -11.84 1.90
N VAL A 91 -23.47 -12.38 2.95
CA VAL A 91 -24.80 -12.19 3.42
C VAL A 91 -24.78 -11.01 4.33
N ARG A 92 -24.70 -10.88 4.43
CA ARG A 92 -24.77 -10.26 5.26
C ARG A 92 -25.03 -10.02 6.05
N GLY A 93 -25.06 -10.15 6.39
CA GLY A 93 -25.20 -10.20 7.11
C GLY A 93 -24.74 -10.68 7.86
N SER A 94 -24.70 -11.09 8.09
CA SER A 94 -24.46 -11.58 8.61
C SER A 94 -23.71 -11.80 9.10
N VAL A 95 -23.63 -11.67 9.22
CA VAL A 95 -23.07 -11.92 9.59
C VAL A 95 -22.51 -11.89 10.17
N THR A 96 -22.50 -11.82 10.41
CA THR A 96 -22.11 -11.93 10.81
C THR A 96 -21.58 -12.00 11.31
N GLN A 97 -21.45 -12.00 11.66
CA GLN A 97 -21.15 -12.20 12.00
C GLN A 97 -20.60 -12.33 12.49
N LYS A 98 -20.36 -12.47 13.03
CA LYS A 98 -19.99 -12.70 13.39
C LYS A 98 -19.15 -12.89 13.71
N GLU A 99 -18.88 -12.91 13.78
CA GLU A 99 -18.36 -13.19 13.78
C GLU A 99 -17.70 -13.31 13.84
N GLU A 100 -17.43 -13.38 14.28
CA GLU A 100 -17.26 -13.55 14.12
C GLU A 100 -16.82 -13.62 14.20
#